data_90d7a9eaa1c6e8c275b22a46309d6a9e
#
_entry.id   90d7a9eaa1c6e8c275b22a46309d6a9e
#
_cell.length_a   1.000
_cell.length_b   1.000
_cell.length_c   1.000
_cell.angle_alpha   90.00
_cell.angle_beta   90.00
_cell.angle_gamma   90.00
#
_symmetry.space_group_name_H-M   'P 1'
#
loop_
_entity.id
_entity.type
_entity.pdbx_description
1 polymer ?
#
loop_
_entity_poly.entity_id
_entity_poly.type
_entity_poly.pdbx_seq_one_letter_code
_entity_poly.pdbx_strand_id
1 'polypeptide(L)'
;MQAIILDTETHTLNGQPIEIAYAPIEVENGKLTLDKSKLFDQLYCVDEPISFAAMAVHHILESDLIDRPHYSTFILPTDTQYIIGHNVDYDIRAIEKCGVDTSSIKAICTLALARRVWPDAEAHNISALIYMISKGSEKAREMIKKAHRADMDIILTANILMHIVHQLNINSIEELYAASEDARIPRSINFGKHRGTNITDLPADYIQWLLRQDELDPYLRKALENANLATL
;
A
#
# COMPACT_ATOMS: atom_id res chain seq x y z
N MET A 1 -14.42 4.71 14.98
CA MET A 1 -14.00 4.44 13.57
C MET A 1 -12.49 4.59 13.55
N GLN A 2 -11.75 3.49 13.36
CA GLN A 2 -10.29 3.55 13.45
C GLN A 2 -9.67 3.35 12.06
N ALA A 3 -8.76 4.24 11.66
CA ALA A 3 -7.86 4.08 10.55
C ALA A 3 -6.45 3.79 11.07
N ILE A 4 -5.76 2.84 10.45
CA ILE A 4 -4.38 2.50 10.79
C ILE A 4 -3.52 2.55 9.53
N ILE A 5 -2.26 2.95 9.67
CA ILE A 5 -1.22 2.59 8.70
C ILE A 5 -0.70 1.22 9.14
N LEU A 6 -0.59 0.28 8.20
CA LEU A 6 -0.09 -1.06 8.43
C LEU A 6 0.97 -1.37 7.37
N ASP A 7 2.01 -2.06 7.80
CA ASP A 7 3.10 -2.54 6.94
C ASP A 7 3.54 -3.93 7.40
N THR A 8 4.01 -4.75 6.48
CA THR A 8 4.40 -6.14 6.74
C THR A 8 5.67 -6.53 6.00
N GLU A 9 6.57 -7.24 6.70
CA GLU A 9 7.64 -7.99 6.05
C GLU A 9 7.27 -9.47 6.00
N THR A 10 7.61 -10.15 4.91
CA THR A 10 7.22 -11.55 4.70
C THR A 10 8.42 -12.45 4.43
N HIS A 11 8.34 -13.74 4.77
CA HIS A 11 9.44 -14.70 4.57
C HIS A 11 9.78 -14.95 3.07
N THR A 12 8.82 -14.71 2.17
CA THR A 12 8.97 -14.76 0.71
C THR A 12 8.02 -13.75 0.08
N LEU A 13 8.16 -13.41 -1.21
CA LEU A 13 7.40 -12.37 -1.91
C LEU A 13 5.87 -12.46 -1.72
N ASN A 14 5.29 -13.60 -1.54
CA ASN A 14 3.86 -13.76 -1.23
C ASN A 14 3.70 -14.70 -0.04
N GLY A 15 4.64 -14.62 0.90
CA GLY A 15 4.74 -15.51 2.04
C GLY A 15 3.87 -15.10 3.23
N GLN A 16 4.07 -15.84 4.33
CA GLN A 16 3.52 -15.51 5.64
C GLN A 16 4.28 -14.31 6.21
N PRO A 17 3.63 -13.43 6.97
CA PRO A 17 4.30 -12.29 7.56
C PRO A 17 5.23 -12.72 8.71
N ILE A 18 6.42 -12.15 8.73
CA ILE A 18 7.44 -12.31 9.77
C ILE A 18 7.62 -11.05 10.63
N GLU A 19 7.17 -9.92 10.15
CA GLU A 19 7.02 -8.68 10.93
C GLU A 19 5.69 -8.03 10.53
N ILE A 20 4.94 -7.58 11.52
CA ILE A 20 3.72 -6.79 11.31
C ILE A 20 3.80 -5.58 12.22
N ALA A 21 3.68 -4.41 11.63
CA ALA A 21 3.55 -3.18 12.39
C ALA A 21 2.31 -2.40 11.97
N TYR A 22 1.73 -1.65 12.90
CA TYR A 22 0.66 -0.69 12.60
C TYR A 22 0.64 0.46 13.61
N ALA A 23 0.08 1.58 13.19
CA ALA A 23 -0.20 2.70 14.08
C ALA A 23 -1.50 3.42 13.67
N PRO A 24 -2.32 3.87 14.63
CA PRO A 24 -3.52 4.65 14.35
C PRO A 24 -3.18 6.01 13.72
N ILE A 25 -4.04 6.44 12.80
CA ILE A 25 -3.98 7.77 12.22
C ILE A 25 -5.34 8.45 12.27
N GLU A 26 -5.29 9.78 12.23
CA GLU A 26 -6.45 10.65 12.06
C GLU A 26 -6.17 11.65 10.94
N VAL A 27 -7.21 11.96 10.16
CA VAL A 27 -7.18 13.01 9.15
C VAL A 27 -8.32 13.97 9.44
N GLU A 28 -7.96 15.18 9.83
CA GLU A 28 -8.93 16.23 10.14
C GLU A 28 -8.45 17.58 9.62
N ASN A 29 -9.32 18.33 8.95
CA ASN A 29 -9.07 19.70 8.51
C ASN A 29 -7.75 19.88 7.74
N GLY A 30 -7.43 18.97 6.83
CA GLY A 30 -6.21 19.00 6.03
C GLY A 30 -4.94 18.56 6.77
N LYS A 31 -5.07 18.03 7.98
CA LYS A 31 -3.95 17.58 8.80
C LYS A 31 -4.04 16.09 9.07
N LEU A 32 -2.92 15.40 8.87
CA LEU A 32 -2.73 14.02 9.27
C LEU A 32 -1.97 13.94 10.58
N THR A 33 -2.46 13.12 11.50
CA THR A 33 -1.80 12.83 12.78
C THR A 33 -1.57 11.34 12.91
N LEU A 34 -0.32 10.92 13.13
CA LEU A 34 0.06 9.53 13.45
C LEU A 34 0.23 9.40 14.96
N ASP A 35 -0.52 8.50 15.59
CA ASP A 35 -0.38 8.22 17.02
C ASP A 35 0.77 7.22 17.27
N LYS A 36 1.98 7.75 17.38
CA LYS A 36 3.18 6.96 17.64
C LYS A 36 3.20 6.29 19.02
N SER A 37 2.38 6.76 19.96
CA SER A 37 2.31 6.15 21.30
C SER A 37 1.60 4.79 21.28
N LYS A 38 0.84 4.52 20.22
CA LYS A 38 0.12 3.28 19.97
C LYS A 38 0.71 2.49 18.80
N LEU A 39 1.95 2.79 18.41
CA LEU A 39 2.65 2.00 17.41
C LEU A 39 2.84 0.58 17.96
N PHE A 40 2.29 -0.37 17.24
CA PHE A 40 2.51 -1.80 17.44
C PHE A 40 3.57 -2.26 16.45
N ASP A 41 4.50 -3.09 16.89
CA ASP A 41 5.53 -3.73 16.09
C ASP A 41 5.86 -5.09 16.68
N GLN A 42 5.75 -6.16 15.90
CA GLN A 42 5.95 -7.52 16.37
C GLN A 42 6.56 -8.41 15.29
N LEU A 43 7.63 -9.12 15.66
CA LEU A 43 8.19 -10.23 14.87
C LEU A 43 7.41 -11.52 15.14
N TYR A 44 7.26 -12.35 14.10
CA TYR A 44 6.54 -13.62 14.13
C TYR A 44 7.39 -14.74 13.54
N CYS A 45 7.29 -15.95 14.11
CA CYS A 45 7.81 -17.13 13.47
C CYS A 45 6.81 -17.68 12.44
N VAL A 46 7.35 -18.38 11.45
CA VAL A 46 6.64 -18.94 10.29
C VAL A 46 7.01 -20.41 10.11
N ASP A 47 6.24 -21.14 9.29
CA ASP A 47 6.45 -22.59 9.09
C ASP A 47 7.55 -22.89 8.06
N GLU A 48 7.90 -21.93 7.21
CA GLU A 48 8.86 -22.10 6.13
C GLU A 48 10.06 -21.16 6.28
N PRO A 49 11.24 -21.54 5.74
CA PRO A 49 12.43 -20.69 5.82
C PRO A 49 12.27 -19.35 5.10
N ILE A 50 12.95 -18.31 5.63
CA ILE A 50 13.03 -17.01 4.98
C ILE A 50 13.89 -17.14 3.71
N SER A 51 13.37 -16.66 2.57
CA SER A 51 14.15 -16.63 1.33
C SER A 51 15.29 -15.62 1.42
N PHE A 52 16.43 -15.92 0.77
CA PHE A 52 17.55 -14.96 0.72
C PHE A 52 17.17 -13.64 0.02
N ALA A 53 16.21 -13.68 -0.91
CA ALA A 53 15.70 -12.47 -1.55
C ALA A 53 14.93 -11.58 -0.58
N ALA A 54 14.14 -12.16 0.33
CA ALA A 54 13.44 -11.44 1.37
C ALA A 54 14.43 -10.89 2.41
N MET A 55 15.38 -11.73 2.89
CA MET A 55 16.45 -11.29 3.79
C MET A 55 17.26 -10.11 3.24
N ALA A 56 17.50 -10.08 1.92
CA ALA A 56 18.22 -8.99 1.27
C ALA A 56 17.45 -7.66 1.28
N VAL A 57 16.14 -7.68 1.54
CA VAL A 57 15.27 -6.49 1.63
C VAL A 57 15.12 -6.05 3.09
N HIS A 58 14.57 -6.90 3.94
CA HIS A 58 14.22 -6.51 5.32
C HIS A 58 15.31 -6.82 6.37
N HIS A 59 16.37 -7.59 6.01
CA HIS A 59 17.50 -7.96 6.87
C HIS A 59 17.14 -8.75 8.15
N ILE A 60 15.94 -9.31 8.24
CA ILE A 60 15.50 -10.19 9.33
C ILE A 60 16.06 -11.59 9.06
N LEU A 61 16.66 -12.22 10.07
CA LEU A 61 17.23 -13.55 9.99
C LEU A 61 16.37 -14.56 10.74
N GLU A 62 16.53 -15.85 10.42
CA GLU A 62 15.87 -16.96 11.15
C GLU A 62 16.09 -16.86 12.66
N SER A 63 17.30 -16.45 13.08
CA SER A 63 17.66 -16.27 14.49
C SER A 63 16.83 -15.22 15.21
N ASP A 64 16.31 -14.23 14.50
CA ASP A 64 15.49 -13.16 15.08
C ASP A 64 14.06 -13.62 15.38
N LEU A 65 13.65 -14.72 14.73
CA LEU A 65 12.32 -15.31 14.87
C LEU A 65 12.25 -16.41 15.94
N ILE A 66 13.38 -16.80 16.54
CA ILE A 66 13.41 -17.78 17.62
C ILE A 66 12.58 -17.26 18.81
N ASP A 67 11.72 -18.12 19.36
CA ASP A 67 10.83 -17.81 20.49
C ASP A 67 9.82 -16.68 20.21
N ARG A 68 9.62 -16.28 18.94
CA ARG A 68 8.55 -15.36 18.57
C ARG A 68 7.22 -16.07 18.46
N PRO A 69 6.10 -15.38 18.72
CA PRO A 69 4.78 -15.97 18.51
C PRO A 69 4.61 -16.36 17.04
N HIS A 70 3.80 -17.38 16.79
CA HIS A 70 3.49 -17.80 15.43
C HIS A 70 2.62 -16.73 14.72
N TYR A 71 2.83 -16.48 13.43
CA TYR A 71 2.13 -15.45 12.66
C TYR A 71 0.59 -15.53 12.75
N SER A 72 0.04 -16.77 12.88
CA SER A 72 -1.41 -16.99 13.04
C SER A 72 -1.99 -16.44 14.35
N THR A 73 -1.14 -15.98 15.27
CA THR A 73 -1.59 -15.35 16.53
C THR A 73 -1.85 -13.85 16.38
N PHE A 74 -1.54 -13.25 15.22
CA PHE A 74 -1.83 -11.87 14.97
C PHE A 74 -3.33 -11.59 14.98
N ILE A 75 -3.73 -10.54 15.66
CA ILE A 75 -5.12 -10.08 15.72
C ILE A 75 -5.16 -8.61 15.34
N LEU A 76 -5.92 -8.31 14.29
CA LEU A 76 -6.18 -6.93 13.89
C LEU A 76 -7.08 -6.25 14.95
N PRO A 77 -6.83 -4.98 15.34
CA PRO A 77 -7.73 -4.24 16.22
C PRO A 77 -9.18 -4.24 15.70
N THR A 78 -10.13 -4.61 16.56
CA THR A 78 -11.53 -4.92 16.18
C THR A 78 -12.33 -3.73 15.65
N ASP A 79 -11.90 -2.51 15.93
CA ASP A 79 -12.53 -1.27 15.45
C ASP A 79 -11.89 -0.69 14.19
N THR A 80 -10.92 -1.41 13.58
CA THR A 80 -10.27 -1.03 12.33
C THR A 80 -11.28 -1.07 11.18
N GLN A 81 -11.43 0.05 10.50
CA GLN A 81 -12.26 0.18 9.31
C GLN A 81 -11.46 0.54 8.06
N TYR A 82 -10.32 1.19 8.25
CA TYR A 82 -9.42 1.58 7.17
C TYR A 82 -8.02 1.07 7.42
N ILE A 83 -7.44 0.40 6.44
CA ILE A 83 -6.01 0.05 6.40
C ILE A 83 -5.35 0.86 5.30
N ILE A 84 -4.29 1.57 5.67
CA ILE A 84 -3.48 2.37 4.78
C ILE A 84 -2.11 1.71 4.66
N GLY A 85 -1.60 1.57 3.44
CA GLY A 85 -0.26 1.02 3.17
C GLY A 85 0.31 1.51 1.86
N HIS A 86 1.60 1.31 1.66
CA HIS A 86 2.27 1.62 0.40
C HIS A 86 2.32 0.38 -0.50
N ASN A 87 1.33 0.19 -1.35
CA ASN A 87 0.92 -1.04 -2.03
C ASN A 87 0.09 -1.95 -1.11
N VAL A 88 -0.86 -1.35 -0.42
CA VAL A 88 -1.67 -1.91 0.68
C VAL A 88 -2.26 -3.31 0.42
N ASP A 89 -2.52 -3.67 -0.85
CA ASP A 89 -3.05 -5.00 -1.17
C ASP A 89 -2.06 -6.13 -0.85
N TYR A 90 -0.76 -5.81 -0.83
CA TYR A 90 0.27 -6.76 -0.39
C TYR A 90 0.13 -7.06 1.09
N ASP A 91 0.02 -6.03 1.91
CA ASP A 91 -0.10 -6.13 3.36
C ASP A 91 -1.41 -6.79 3.80
N ILE A 92 -2.51 -6.44 3.12
CA ILE A 92 -3.81 -7.10 3.36
C ILE A 92 -3.71 -8.60 3.10
N ARG A 93 -3.14 -9.02 1.96
CA ARG A 93 -2.94 -10.45 1.68
C ARG A 93 -2.01 -11.14 2.69
N ALA A 94 -1.04 -10.42 3.24
CA ALA A 94 -0.16 -10.97 4.27
C ALA A 94 -0.92 -11.23 5.58
N ILE A 95 -1.73 -10.30 6.06
CA ILE A 95 -2.51 -10.47 7.30
C ILE A 95 -3.69 -11.45 7.12
N GLU A 96 -4.24 -11.61 5.93
CA GLU A 96 -5.24 -12.65 5.64
C GLU A 96 -4.68 -14.06 5.90
N LYS A 97 -3.40 -14.27 5.68
CA LYS A 97 -2.73 -15.55 6.02
C LYS A 97 -2.68 -15.81 7.54
N CYS A 98 -2.77 -14.77 8.34
CA CYS A 98 -2.94 -14.90 9.79
C CYS A 98 -4.36 -15.34 10.19
N GLY A 99 -5.30 -15.43 9.24
CA GLY A 99 -6.71 -15.73 9.51
C GLY A 99 -7.56 -14.48 9.76
N VAL A 100 -7.04 -13.29 9.48
CA VAL A 100 -7.80 -12.03 9.62
C VAL A 100 -8.83 -11.93 8.51
N ASP A 101 -10.09 -11.70 8.86
CA ASP A 101 -11.14 -11.34 7.90
C ASP A 101 -11.02 -9.85 7.53
N THR A 102 -10.64 -9.58 6.29
CA THR A 102 -10.48 -8.22 5.75
C THR A 102 -11.64 -7.78 4.88
N SER A 103 -12.70 -8.58 4.73
CA SER A 103 -13.82 -8.34 3.79
C SER A 103 -14.56 -7.02 4.01
N SER A 104 -14.57 -6.50 5.24
CA SER A 104 -15.19 -5.21 5.61
C SER A 104 -14.21 -4.04 5.62
N ILE A 105 -12.92 -4.28 5.40
CA ILE A 105 -11.86 -3.28 5.48
C ILE A 105 -11.80 -2.44 4.20
N LYS A 106 -11.71 -1.14 4.37
CA LYS A 106 -11.48 -0.17 3.30
C LYS A 106 -9.99 0.09 3.14
N ALA A 107 -9.44 -0.33 2.00
CA ALA A 107 -8.01 -0.22 1.69
C ALA A 107 -7.66 1.15 1.08
N ILE A 108 -6.66 1.84 1.62
CA ILE A 108 -6.14 3.12 1.11
C ILE A 108 -4.70 2.90 0.64
N CYS A 109 -4.47 3.05 -0.66
CA CYS A 109 -3.18 2.79 -1.28
C CYS A 109 -2.38 4.07 -1.50
N THR A 110 -1.36 4.30 -0.68
CA THR A 110 -0.49 5.49 -0.81
C THR A 110 0.36 5.46 -2.07
N LEU A 111 0.70 4.27 -2.61
CA LEU A 111 1.37 4.13 -3.90
C LEU A 111 0.50 4.65 -5.06
N ALA A 112 -0.78 4.30 -5.07
CA ALA A 112 -1.72 4.78 -6.10
C ALA A 112 -1.90 6.30 -6.00
N LEU A 113 -2.09 6.82 -4.79
CA LEU A 113 -2.17 8.25 -4.53
C LEU A 113 -0.89 8.99 -4.96
N ALA A 114 0.30 8.47 -4.63
CA ALA A 114 1.57 9.06 -5.01
C ALA A 114 1.74 9.13 -6.53
N ARG A 115 1.37 8.08 -7.26
CA ARG A 115 1.37 8.07 -8.74
C ARG A 115 0.43 9.12 -9.34
N ARG A 116 -0.67 9.41 -8.67
CA ARG A 116 -1.63 10.44 -9.10
C ARG A 116 -1.12 11.85 -8.80
N VAL A 117 -0.52 12.05 -7.63
CA VAL A 117 -0.07 13.35 -7.14
C VAL A 117 1.26 13.77 -7.78
N TRP A 118 2.16 12.81 -7.98
CA TRP A 118 3.49 13.04 -8.57
C TRP A 118 3.74 12.13 -9.78
N PRO A 119 2.99 12.30 -10.89
CA PRO A 119 3.09 11.41 -12.05
C PRO A 119 4.48 11.38 -12.69
N ASP A 120 5.24 12.47 -12.58
CA ASP A 120 6.58 12.63 -13.14
C ASP A 120 7.71 12.24 -12.17
N ALA A 121 7.40 11.66 -11.01
CA ALA A 121 8.42 11.17 -10.10
C ALA A 121 9.23 10.03 -10.73
N GLU A 122 10.55 10.04 -10.57
CA GLU A 122 11.46 9.03 -11.13
C GLU A 122 11.12 7.61 -10.66
N ALA A 123 10.67 7.49 -9.40
CA ALA A 123 10.19 6.25 -8.82
C ALA A 123 9.15 6.54 -7.72
N HIS A 124 8.28 5.56 -7.47
CA HIS A 124 7.19 5.69 -6.50
C HIS A 124 7.34 4.75 -5.30
N ASN A 125 8.52 4.15 -5.07
CA ASN A 125 8.78 3.47 -3.80
C ASN A 125 8.98 4.48 -2.67
N ILE A 126 8.78 4.04 -1.43
CA ILE A 126 8.84 4.87 -0.22
C ILE A 126 10.13 5.70 -0.17
N SER A 127 11.29 5.06 -0.32
CA SER A 127 12.58 5.73 -0.20
C SER A 127 12.78 6.84 -1.24
N ALA A 128 12.43 6.58 -2.50
CA ALA A 128 12.55 7.58 -3.57
C ALA A 128 11.62 8.77 -3.34
N LEU A 129 10.38 8.53 -2.91
CA LEU A 129 9.43 9.58 -2.59
C LEU A 129 9.89 10.44 -1.40
N ILE A 130 10.43 9.82 -0.35
CA ILE A 130 10.98 10.57 0.80
C ILE A 130 12.16 11.45 0.36
N TYR A 131 13.08 10.95 -0.48
CA TYR A 131 14.16 11.78 -1.02
C TYR A 131 13.63 12.91 -1.89
N MET A 132 12.68 12.65 -2.76
CA MET A 132 12.04 13.66 -3.61
C MET A 132 11.40 14.78 -2.76
N ILE A 133 10.56 14.42 -1.80
CA ILE A 133 9.84 15.36 -0.93
C ILE A 133 10.82 16.19 -0.09
N SER A 134 11.87 15.56 0.42
CA SER A 134 12.88 16.21 1.28
C SER A 134 14.02 16.90 0.50
N LYS A 135 13.98 16.86 -0.83
CA LYS A 135 15.04 17.37 -1.73
C LYS A 135 16.44 16.81 -1.39
N GLY A 136 16.50 15.50 -1.09
CA GLY A 136 17.74 14.80 -0.82
C GLY A 136 18.41 15.17 0.51
N SER A 137 17.64 15.55 1.54
CA SER A 137 18.19 15.99 2.83
C SER A 137 18.92 14.88 3.58
N GLU A 138 19.92 15.26 4.41
CA GLU A 138 20.61 14.29 5.28
C GLU A 138 19.68 13.61 6.28
N LYS A 139 18.70 14.32 6.78
CA LYS A 139 17.66 13.77 7.67
C LYS A 139 16.89 12.63 6.99
N ALA A 140 16.51 12.79 5.72
CA ALA A 140 15.87 11.74 4.95
C ALA A 140 16.79 10.53 4.80
N ARG A 141 18.08 10.75 4.49
CA ARG A 141 19.06 9.66 4.40
C ARG A 141 19.14 8.83 5.68
N GLU A 142 19.16 9.48 6.85
CA GLU A 142 19.23 8.75 8.13
C GLU A 142 17.94 7.98 8.45
N MET A 143 16.78 8.48 8.00
CA MET A 143 15.52 7.77 8.13
C MET A 143 15.47 6.55 7.20
N ILE A 144 15.86 6.71 5.94
CA ILE A 144 15.80 5.67 4.91
C ILE A 144 16.80 4.53 5.20
N LYS A 145 17.92 4.78 5.87
CA LYS A 145 18.84 3.70 6.33
C LYS A 145 18.15 2.68 7.24
N LYS A 146 17.02 3.02 7.82
CA LYS A 146 16.21 2.15 8.68
C LYS A 146 14.96 1.62 7.97
N ALA A 147 14.77 1.94 6.69
CA ALA A 147 13.68 1.40 5.87
C ALA A 147 13.77 -0.13 5.76
N HIS A 148 12.70 -0.75 5.33
CA HIS A 148 12.52 -2.21 5.30
C HIS A 148 12.50 -2.84 6.70
N ARG A 149 12.00 -2.08 7.66
CA ARG A 149 11.47 -2.52 8.94
C ARG A 149 10.06 -1.95 9.04
N ALA A 150 9.10 -2.79 9.35
CA ALA A 150 7.69 -2.41 9.27
C ALA A 150 7.35 -1.18 10.13
N ASP A 151 7.93 -1.04 11.31
CA ASP A 151 7.75 0.13 12.19
C ASP A 151 8.24 1.43 11.55
N MET A 152 9.37 1.38 10.84
CA MET A 152 9.92 2.55 10.16
C MET A 152 9.14 2.89 8.91
N ASP A 153 8.71 1.89 8.14
CA ASP A 153 7.96 2.11 6.90
C ASP A 153 6.56 2.70 7.17
N ILE A 154 5.96 2.44 8.33
CA ILE A 154 4.79 3.19 8.84
C ILE A 154 5.09 4.69 8.96
N ILE A 155 6.22 5.06 9.56
CA ILE A 155 6.60 6.47 9.78
C ILE A 155 6.87 7.16 8.43
N LEU A 156 7.56 6.47 7.52
CA LEU A 156 7.86 6.96 6.17
C LEU A 156 6.59 7.11 5.34
N THR A 157 5.70 6.12 5.39
CA THR A 157 4.38 6.15 4.72
C THR A 157 3.51 7.27 5.25
N ALA A 158 3.47 7.49 6.58
CA ALA A 158 2.76 8.63 7.17
C ALA A 158 3.32 9.98 6.70
N ASN A 159 4.63 10.09 6.52
CA ASN A 159 5.26 11.30 5.98
C ASN A 159 4.82 11.57 4.54
N ILE A 160 4.85 10.57 3.66
CA ILE A 160 4.35 10.67 2.29
C ILE A 160 2.88 11.07 2.29
N LEU A 161 2.07 10.40 3.09
CA LEU A 161 0.63 10.62 3.17
C LEU A 161 0.28 12.03 3.66
N MET A 162 1.04 12.59 4.60
CA MET A 162 0.87 13.97 5.07
C MET A 162 1.02 14.98 3.92
N HIS A 163 1.99 14.77 3.03
CA HIS A 163 2.16 15.61 1.85
C HIS A 163 1.04 15.43 0.83
N ILE A 164 0.55 14.21 0.64
CA ILE A 164 -0.60 13.90 -0.23
C ILE A 164 -1.87 14.58 0.30
N VAL A 165 -2.18 14.43 1.59
CA VAL A 165 -3.35 15.04 2.26
C VAL A 165 -3.33 16.56 2.08
N HIS A 166 -2.17 17.18 2.29
CA HIS A 166 -2.01 18.63 2.10
C HIS A 166 -2.19 19.04 0.63
N GLN A 167 -1.57 18.32 -0.32
CA GLN A 167 -1.59 18.69 -1.74
C GLN A 167 -2.97 18.49 -2.38
N LEU A 168 -3.72 17.48 -1.94
CA LEU A 168 -5.09 17.21 -2.39
C LEU A 168 -6.16 17.93 -1.57
N ASN A 169 -5.77 18.66 -0.52
CA ASN A 169 -6.67 19.36 0.40
C ASN A 169 -7.74 18.41 1.01
N ILE A 170 -7.32 17.23 1.45
CA ILE A 170 -8.19 16.19 2.02
C ILE A 170 -8.46 16.50 3.50
N ASN A 171 -9.73 16.47 3.92
CA ASN A 171 -10.15 16.90 5.25
C ASN A 171 -10.63 15.75 6.14
N SER A 172 -10.85 14.56 5.60
CA SER A 172 -11.29 13.39 6.36
C SER A 172 -10.72 12.08 5.81
N ILE A 173 -10.85 11.00 6.58
CA ILE A 173 -10.43 9.66 6.14
C ILE A 173 -11.31 9.14 4.99
N GLU A 174 -12.57 9.51 4.96
CA GLU A 174 -13.52 9.17 3.91
C GLU A 174 -13.13 9.82 2.57
N GLU A 175 -12.72 11.10 2.60
CA GLU A 175 -12.20 11.80 1.42
C GLU A 175 -10.90 11.16 0.93
N LEU A 176 -10.02 10.78 1.87
CA LEU A 176 -8.77 10.08 1.54
C LEU A 176 -9.04 8.73 0.88
N TYR A 177 -9.99 7.96 1.41
CA TYR A 177 -10.42 6.70 0.81
C TYR A 177 -10.99 6.91 -0.60
N ALA A 178 -11.88 7.87 -0.78
CA ALA A 178 -12.46 8.17 -2.10
C ALA A 178 -11.37 8.58 -3.11
N ALA A 179 -10.39 9.40 -2.69
CA ALA A 179 -9.26 9.79 -3.52
C ALA A 179 -8.37 8.58 -3.88
N SER A 180 -8.16 7.65 -2.94
CA SER A 180 -7.40 6.42 -3.18
C SER A 180 -8.13 5.52 -4.19
N GLU A 181 -9.44 5.32 -4.04
CA GLU A 181 -10.23 4.53 -4.98
C GLU A 181 -10.17 5.10 -6.41
N ASP A 182 -10.26 6.43 -6.55
CA ASP A 182 -10.09 7.08 -7.86
C ASP A 182 -8.67 6.91 -8.40
N ALA A 183 -7.65 7.07 -7.55
CA ALA A 183 -6.26 6.94 -7.94
C ALA A 183 -5.87 5.52 -8.41
N ARG A 184 -6.56 4.49 -7.93
CA ARG A 184 -6.36 3.09 -8.35
C ARG A 184 -6.90 2.79 -9.74
N ILE A 185 -7.84 3.59 -10.24
CA ILE A 185 -8.37 3.42 -11.61
C ILE A 185 -7.27 3.78 -12.62
N PRO A 186 -6.76 2.82 -13.41
CA PRO A 186 -5.69 3.09 -14.36
C PRO A 186 -6.18 3.99 -15.50
N ARG A 187 -5.30 4.87 -15.98
CA ARG A 187 -5.56 5.72 -17.15
C ARG A 187 -5.02 5.13 -18.43
N SER A 188 -4.07 4.20 -18.34
CA SER A 188 -3.44 3.55 -19.49
C SER A 188 -3.23 2.06 -19.24
N ILE A 189 -3.11 1.30 -20.32
CA ILE A 189 -2.76 -0.13 -20.27
C ILE A 189 -1.26 -0.28 -20.01
N ASN A 190 -0.87 -1.15 -19.09
CA ASN A 190 0.52 -1.42 -18.73
C ASN A 190 1.07 -2.75 -19.27
N PHE A 191 0.29 -3.47 -20.10
CA PHE A 191 0.63 -4.79 -20.64
C PHE A 191 0.19 -4.96 -22.10
N GLY A 192 0.65 -6.06 -22.71
CA GLY A 192 0.26 -6.49 -24.05
C GLY A 192 0.60 -5.51 -25.18
N LYS A 193 -0.04 -5.67 -26.32
CA LYS A 193 0.23 -4.90 -27.55
C LYS A 193 -0.14 -3.40 -27.45
N HIS A 194 -1.01 -3.03 -26.50
CA HIS A 194 -1.46 -1.66 -26.26
C HIS A 194 -0.80 -1.03 -25.03
N ARG A 195 0.33 -1.56 -24.57
CA ARG A 195 1.06 -0.99 -23.44
C ARG A 195 1.38 0.50 -23.66
N GLY A 196 1.03 1.33 -22.68
CA GLY A 196 1.21 2.79 -22.72
C GLY A 196 0.06 3.56 -23.38
N THR A 197 -0.90 2.87 -24.04
CA THR A 197 -2.07 3.53 -24.64
C THR A 197 -3.06 3.94 -23.54
N ASN A 198 -3.61 5.16 -23.64
CA ASN A 198 -4.70 5.57 -22.75
C ASN A 198 -5.93 4.67 -22.96
N ILE A 199 -6.63 4.38 -21.88
CA ILE A 199 -7.80 3.49 -21.94
C ILE A 199 -8.90 4.07 -22.83
N THR A 200 -9.05 5.40 -22.85
CA THR A 200 -9.99 6.12 -23.75
C THR A 200 -9.64 6.00 -25.24
N ASP A 201 -8.37 5.70 -25.56
CA ASP A 201 -7.88 5.63 -26.94
C ASP A 201 -7.77 4.17 -27.45
N LEU A 202 -8.20 3.21 -26.64
CA LEU A 202 -8.20 1.79 -27.01
C LEU A 202 -9.26 1.49 -28.06
N PRO A 203 -8.98 0.56 -29.00
CA PRO A 203 -9.99 0.06 -29.92
C PRO A 203 -11.15 -0.60 -29.18
N ALA A 204 -12.39 -0.35 -29.62
CA ALA A 204 -13.60 -0.85 -28.95
C ALA A 204 -13.64 -2.39 -28.87
N ASP A 205 -13.17 -3.08 -29.91
CA ASP A 205 -13.07 -4.55 -29.93
C ASP A 205 -12.09 -5.08 -28.88
N TYR A 206 -11.01 -4.34 -28.62
CA TYR A 206 -10.03 -4.70 -27.59
C TYR A 206 -10.58 -4.48 -26.18
N ILE A 207 -11.31 -3.36 -25.94
CA ILE A 207 -12.03 -3.12 -24.68
C ILE A 207 -13.01 -4.26 -24.41
N GLN A 208 -13.83 -4.63 -25.40
CA GLN A 208 -14.82 -5.72 -25.28
C GLN A 208 -14.14 -7.07 -24.99
N TRP A 209 -12.97 -7.32 -25.60
CA TRP A 209 -12.21 -8.55 -25.36
C TRP A 209 -11.67 -8.58 -23.94
N LEU A 210 -11.10 -7.48 -23.42
CA LEU A 210 -10.62 -7.38 -22.04
C LEU A 210 -11.74 -7.59 -21.02
N LEU A 211 -12.90 -6.96 -21.22
CA LEU A 211 -14.05 -7.07 -20.31
C LEU A 211 -14.60 -8.50 -20.17
N ARG A 212 -14.30 -9.39 -21.13
CA ARG A 212 -14.68 -10.82 -21.09
C ARG A 212 -13.70 -11.69 -20.32
N GLN A 213 -12.56 -11.14 -19.86
CA GLN A 213 -11.58 -11.92 -19.09
C GLN A 213 -12.07 -12.10 -17.66
N ASP A 214 -12.08 -13.34 -17.15
CA ASP A 214 -12.60 -13.67 -15.81
C ASP A 214 -11.74 -13.05 -14.69
N GLU A 215 -10.42 -13.09 -14.85
CA GLU A 215 -9.43 -12.62 -13.85
C GLU A 215 -8.96 -11.16 -14.10
N LEU A 216 -9.81 -10.33 -14.68
CA LEU A 216 -9.47 -8.92 -14.91
C LEU A 216 -9.44 -8.15 -13.60
N ASP A 217 -8.34 -7.40 -13.38
CA ASP A 217 -8.23 -6.49 -12.23
C ASP A 217 -9.47 -5.59 -12.09
N PRO A 218 -10.08 -5.48 -10.90
CA PRO A 218 -11.34 -4.75 -10.69
C PRO A 218 -11.26 -3.27 -11.08
N TYR A 219 -10.14 -2.60 -10.82
CA TYR A 219 -9.96 -1.19 -11.17
C TYR A 219 -9.77 -1.00 -12.68
N LEU A 220 -9.06 -1.94 -13.34
CA LEU A 220 -8.97 -1.94 -14.80
C LEU A 220 -10.34 -2.20 -15.43
N ARG A 221 -11.11 -3.15 -14.91
CA ARG A 221 -12.50 -3.38 -15.35
C ARG A 221 -13.32 -2.11 -15.28
N LYS A 222 -13.30 -1.41 -14.14
CA LYS A 222 -14.00 -0.14 -13.94
C LYS A 222 -13.55 0.93 -14.95
N ALA A 223 -12.26 1.03 -15.22
CA ALA A 223 -11.73 1.97 -16.21
C ALA A 223 -12.23 1.68 -17.63
N LEU A 224 -12.25 0.40 -18.02
CA LEU A 224 -12.74 -0.05 -19.34
C LEU A 224 -14.26 0.14 -19.49
N GLU A 225 -15.04 -0.13 -18.45
CA GLU A 225 -16.49 0.11 -18.43
C GLU A 225 -16.81 1.59 -18.61
N ASN A 226 -16.10 2.48 -17.90
CA ASN A 226 -16.24 3.92 -18.06
C ASN A 226 -15.90 4.38 -19.49
N ALA A 227 -14.84 3.86 -20.10
CA ALA A 227 -14.47 4.19 -21.47
C ALA A 227 -15.49 3.67 -22.49
N ASN A 228 -16.04 2.48 -22.28
CA ASN A 228 -17.07 1.90 -23.14
C ASN A 228 -18.39 2.68 -23.11
N LEU A 229 -18.77 3.23 -21.96
CA LEU A 229 -19.94 4.09 -21.81
C LEU A 229 -19.80 5.46 -22.49
N ALA A 230 -18.58 5.99 -22.55
CA ALA A 230 -18.29 7.29 -23.19
C ALA A 230 -18.28 7.21 -24.74
N THR A 231 -18.28 6.00 -25.30
CA THR A 231 -18.30 5.76 -26.76
C THR A 231 -19.69 5.39 -27.31
N LEU A 232 -20.69 5.28 -26.45
CA LEU A 232 -22.11 5.07 -26.80
C LEU A 232 -22.87 6.40 -26.77
#